data_89b5f91e4850845eaffa3c4580af3b45
#
_entry.id   89b5f91e4850845eaffa3c4580af3b45
#
_cell.length_a   1.000
_cell.length_b   1.000
_cell.length_c   1.000
_cell.angle_alpha   90.00
_cell.angle_beta   90.00
_cell.angle_gamma   90.00
#
_symmetry.space_group_name_H-M   'P 1'
#
loop_
_entity.id
_entity.type
_entity.pdbx_description
1 polymer ?
#
loop_
_entity_poly.entity_id
_entity_poly.type
_entity_poly.pdbx_seq_one_letter_code
_entity_poly.pdbx_strand_id
1 'polypeptide(L)'
;MTSHDPRTVLREAGLRPKKSFGQNFLVADGIARAIARACVPDDELGRARVVEIGAGTGALTRLLAERAASVVAIERDRDLVPLLALALEGTCARVLEADAQSADLGALLGEPDPRSPRVLCGNLPYSITGQLLRAAGEQAGRLERAVFMIQDEVAQRLAASPGTKAWGGLTVFVRAAFDVRRVLRAPPGAFHPPPEVTSAVIELVPLRPPRARETERFRVLVRRAFEARRKTLRNAWAGLATDAASLQHAADQAGVSLDARGETLEVEAFARMAEALDVP
;
A
#
# COMPACT_ATOMS: atom_id res chain seq x y z
N MET A 1 -20.84 -20.64 19.86
CA MET A 1 -20.33 -20.00 18.64
C MET A 1 -20.07 -18.53 18.95
N THR A 2 -18.82 -18.14 19.14
CA THR A 2 -18.46 -16.75 19.36
C THR A 2 -18.77 -15.96 18.08
N SER A 3 -19.53 -14.88 18.22
CA SER A 3 -19.81 -13.98 17.10
C SER A 3 -18.50 -13.37 16.58
N HIS A 4 -18.30 -13.40 15.27
CA HIS A 4 -17.11 -12.81 14.64
C HIS A 4 -17.38 -11.41 14.09
N ASP A 5 -18.58 -10.87 14.34
CA ASP A 5 -18.92 -9.51 13.99
C ASP A 5 -18.15 -8.52 14.89
N PRO A 6 -17.31 -7.62 14.31
CA PRO A 6 -16.55 -6.65 15.07
C PRO A 6 -17.37 -5.85 16.09
N ARG A 7 -18.63 -5.54 15.77
CA ARG A 7 -19.55 -4.82 16.65
C ARG A 7 -19.84 -5.61 17.94
N THR A 8 -20.06 -6.92 17.80
CA THR A 8 -20.33 -7.82 18.92
C THR A 8 -19.07 -8.02 19.75
N VAL A 9 -17.93 -8.29 19.11
CA VAL A 9 -16.63 -8.48 19.78
C VAL A 9 -16.28 -7.26 20.65
N LEU A 10 -16.37 -6.05 20.08
CA LEU A 10 -16.07 -4.80 20.80
C LEU A 10 -17.04 -4.58 21.97
N ARG A 11 -18.34 -4.81 21.76
CA ARG A 11 -19.37 -4.64 22.80
C ARG A 11 -19.15 -5.60 23.97
N GLU A 12 -18.88 -6.87 23.70
CA GLU A 12 -18.64 -7.90 24.72
C GLU A 12 -17.37 -7.64 25.53
N ALA A 13 -16.34 -7.09 24.87
CA ALA A 13 -15.10 -6.67 25.51
C ALA A 13 -15.20 -5.31 26.24
N GLY A 14 -16.32 -4.59 26.13
CA GLY A 14 -16.45 -3.24 26.67
C GLY A 14 -15.59 -2.19 25.97
N LEU A 15 -15.12 -2.48 24.76
CA LEU A 15 -14.24 -1.60 23.99
C LEU A 15 -15.03 -0.72 23.01
N ARG A 16 -14.40 0.40 22.65
CA ARG A 16 -14.92 1.33 21.63
C ARG A 16 -13.86 1.63 20.59
N PRO A 17 -14.26 1.85 19.32
CA PRO A 17 -13.32 2.24 18.26
C PRO A 17 -12.56 3.52 18.64
N LYS A 18 -11.23 3.51 18.46
CA LYS A 18 -10.36 4.65 18.79
C LYS A 18 -10.17 5.52 17.55
N LYS A 19 -10.72 6.74 17.58
CA LYS A 19 -10.57 7.72 16.49
C LYS A 19 -9.10 8.07 16.21
N SER A 20 -8.26 8.12 17.26
CA SER A 20 -6.82 8.38 17.15
C SER A 20 -6.07 7.33 16.32
N PHE A 21 -6.63 6.14 16.18
CA PHE A 21 -6.08 5.06 15.36
C PHE A 21 -6.75 4.95 13.98
N GLY A 22 -7.76 5.78 13.71
CA GLY A 22 -8.53 5.72 12.47
C GLY A 22 -9.30 4.40 12.30
N GLN A 23 -9.74 3.79 13.40
CA GLN A 23 -10.37 2.47 13.38
C GLN A 23 -11.75 2.51 12.72
N ASN A 24 -11.89 1.80 11.60
CA ASN A 24 -13.13 1.50 10.91
C ASN A 24 -13.11 -0.01 10.60
N PHE A 25 -13.77 -0.79 11.44
CA PHE A 25 -13.76 -2.26 11.34
C PHE A 25 -14.67 -2.72 10.23
N LEU A 26 -14.17 -3.60 9.35
CA LEU A 26 -14.95 -4.19 8.27
C LEU A 26 -15.98 -5.17 8.85
N VAL A 27 -17.28 -4.90 8.61
CA VAL A 27 -18.40 -5.73 9.07
C VAL A 27 -19.13 -6.43 7.91
N ALA A 28 -18.83 -6.07 6.66
CA ALA A 28 -19.42 -6.68 5.48
C ALA A 28 -18.67 -7.97 5.11
N ASP A 29 -19.20 -9.13 5.51
CA ASP A 29 -18.59 -10.45 5.27
C ASP A 29 -18.30 -10.71 3.78
N GLY A 30 -19.20 -10.34 2.87
CA GLY A 30 -19.01 -10.52 1.43
C GLY A 30 -17.79 -9.76 0.90
N ILE A 31 -17.51 -8.55 1.43
CA ILE A 31 -16.33 -7.77 1.08
C ILE A 31 -15.08 -8.41 1.67
N ALA A 32 -15.11 -8.84 2.94
CA ALA A 32 -14.00 -9.53 3.59
C ALA A 32 -13.61 -10.81 2.83
N ARG A 33 -14.57 -11.62 2.41
CA ARG A 33 -14.33 -12.82 1.57
C ARG A 33 -13.75 -12.46 0.20
N ALA A 34 -14.20 -11.39 -0.43
CA ALA A 34 -13.64 -10.95 -1.71
C ALA A 34 -12.19 -10.49 -1.56
N ILE A 35 -11.84 -9.79 -0.47
CA ILE A 35 -10.45 -9.42 -0.15
C ILE A 35 -9.61 -10.67 0.10
N ALA A 36 -10.08 -11.62 0.90
CA ALA A 36 -9.34 -12.85 1.19
C ALA A 36 -9.06 -13.67 -0.09
N ARG A 37 -10.02 -13.73 -1.03
CA ARG A 37 -9.82 -14.35 -2.35
C ARG A 37 -8.84 -13.60 -3.23
N ALA A 38 -8.84 -12.27 -3.20
CA ALA A 38 -7.87 -11.46 -3.93
C ALA A 38 -6.46 -11.65 -3.35
N CYS A 39 -6.32 -11.81 -2.02
CA CYS A 39 -5.05 -12.11 -1.37
C CYS A 39 -4.55 -13.52 -1.73
N VAL A 40 -5.41 -14.52 -1.62
CA VAL A 40 -5.08 -15.94 -1.85
C VAL A 40 -6.14 -16.53 -2.78
N PRO A 41 -5.94 -16.52 -4.10
CA PRO A 41 -6.82 -17.17 -5.08
C PRO A 41 -6.93 -18.68 -4.84
N ASP A 42 -7.94 -19.31 -5.47
CA ASP A 42 -8.25 -20.73 -5.22
C ASP A 42 -7.12 -21.69 -5.65
N ASP A 43 -6.34 -21.32 -6.65
CA ASP A 43 -5.16 -22.07 -7.12
C ASP A 43 -3.93 -21.92 -6.19
N GLU A 44 -3.97 -21.01 -5.22
CA GLU A 44 -2.90 -20.80 -4.23
C GLU A 44 -3.27 -21.25 -2.81
N LEU A 45 -4.43 -21.89 -2.62
CA LEU A 45 -4.89 -22.36 -1.32
C LEU A 45 -3.84 -23.18 -0.59
N GLY A 46 -3.63 -22.87 0.69
CA GLY A 46 -2.68 -23.54 1.57
C GLY A 46 -1.20 -23.31 1.25
N ARG A 47 -0.87 -22.39 0.32
CA ARG A 47 0.53 -22.13 -0.07
C ARG A 47 1.01 -20.72 0.27
N ALA A 48 0.13 -19.73 0.20
CA ALA A 48 0.50 -18.32 0.41
C ALA A 48 0.89 -18.02 1.86
N ARG A 49 1.88 -17.15 2.03
CA ARG A 49 2.20 -16.52 3.31
C ARG A 49 1.71 -15.08 3.27
N VAL A 50 0.88 -14.73 4.23
CA VAL A 50 0.20 -13.43 4.28
C VAL A 50 0.70 -12.63 5.47
N VAL A 51 1.01 -11.36 5.24
CA VAL A 51 1.21 -10.35 6.30
C VAL A 51 0.04 -9.38 6.21
N GLU A 52 -0.78 -9.31 7.24
CA GLU A 52 -1.91 -8.40 7.34
C GLU A 52 -1.57 -7.21 8.23
N ILE A 53 -1.79 -6.00 7.72
CA ILE A 53 -1.59 -4.75 8.44
C ILE A 53 -2.92 -4.27 9.02
N GLY A 54 -2.96 -4.06 10.34
CA GLY A 54 -4.14 -3.55 11.03
C GLY A 54 -5.26 -4.59 11.12
N ALA A 55 -4.96 -5.75 11.70
CA ALA A 55 -5.87 -6.90 11.79
C ALA A 55 -7.15 -6.63 12.59
N GLY A 56 -7.11 -5.67 13.52
CA GLY A 56 -8.27 -5.27 14.32
C GLY A 56 -8.84 -6.41 15.14
N THR A 57 -10.11 -6.71 14.92
CA THR A 57 -10.81 -7.83 15.61
C THR A 57 -10.65 -9.18 14.90
N GLY A 58 -9.87 -9.27 13.81
CA GLY A 58 -9.62 -10.51 13.09
C GLY A 58 -10.66 -10.88 12.03
N ALA A 59 -11.55 -9.96 11.66
CA ALA A 59 -12.61 -10.25 10.69
C ALA A 59 -12.07 -10.70 9.32
N LEU A 60 -11.00 -10.07 8.84
CA LEU A 60 -10.31 -10.49 7.61
C LEU A 60 -9.29 -11.59 7.89
N THR A 61 -8.54 -11.52 9.01
CA THR A 61 -7.48 -12.45 9.37
C THR A 61 -7.95 -13.91 9.35
N ARG A 62 -9.14 -14.18 9.91
CA ARG A 62 -9.72 -15.53 9.93
C ARG A 62 -9.96 -16.08 8.53
N LEU A 63 -10.53 -15.26 7.64
CA LEU A 63 -10.76 -15.66 6.25
C LEU A 63 -9.46 -15.88 5.50
N LEU A 64 -8.41 -15.11 5.82
CA LEU A 64 -7.07 -15.33 5.29
C LEU A 64 -6.49 -16.65 5.82
N ALA A 65 -6.67 -16.96 7.10
CA ALA A 65 -6.17 -18.20 7.71
C ALA A 65 -6.86 -19.46 7.16
N GLU A 66 -8.11 -19.35 6.68
CA GLU A 66 -8.79 -20.45 5.97
C GLU A 66 -8.15 -20.74 4.59
N ARG A 67 -7.38 -19.82 4.04
CA ARG A 67 -6.87 -19.88 2.66
C ARG A 67 -5.34 -19.95 2.58
N ALA A 68 -4.63 -19.37 3.52
CA ALA A 68 -3.17 -19.24 3.51
C ALA A 68 -2.47 -20.44 4.20
N ALA A 69 -1.18 -20.62 3.91
CA ALA A 69 -0.31 -21.51 4.68
C ALA A 69 0.04 -20.91 6.05
N SER A 70 0.17 -19.59 6.12
CA SER A 70 0.41 -18.85 7.35
C SER A 70 -0.02 -17.40 7.22
N VAL A 71 -0.45 -16.81 8.34
CA VAL A 71 -0.81 -15.38 8.44
C VAL A 71 -0.06 -14.75 9.60
N VAL A 72 0.56 -13.59 9.36
CA VAL A 72 1.07 -12.71 10.42
C VAL A 72 0.14 -11.51 10.50
N ALA A 73 -0.61 -11.41 11.57
CA ALA A 73 -1.57 -10.34 11.82
C ALA A 73 -0.94 -9.25 12.66
N ILE A 74 -0.59 -8.10 12.06
CA ILE A 74 -0.01 -6.96 12.76
C ILE A 74 -1.15 -6.11 13.32
N GLU A 75 -1.13 -5.88 14.64
CA GLU A 75 -2.06 -4.98 15.32
C GLU A 75 -1.30 -4.12 16.34
N ARG A 76 -1.55 -2.79 16.32
CA ARG A 76 -0.90 -1.85 17.24
C ARG A 76 -1.73 -1.55 18.50
N ASP A 77 -3.02 -1.81 18.45
CA ASP A 77 -3.92 -1.55 19.57
C ASP A 77 -3.84 -2.68 20.60
N ARG A 78 -3.17 -2.41 21.72
CA ARG A 78 -2.97 -3.36 22.83
C ARG A 78 -4.26 -3.91 23.41
N ASP A 79 -5.36 -3.16 23.33
CA ASP A 79 -6.66 -3.64 23.82
C ASP A 79 -7.28 -4.69 22.88
N LEU A 80 -6.92 -4.63 21.57
CA LEU A 80 -7.41 -5.60 20.58
C LEU A 80 -6.53 -6.86 20.48
N VAL A 81 -5.24 -6.75 20.77
CA VAL A 81 -4.29 -7.87 20.63
C VAL A 81 -4.74 -9.14 21.38
N PRO A 82 -5.20 -9.10 22.66
CA PRO A 82 -5.68 -10.30 23.34
C PRO A 82 -6.94 -10.90 22.70
N LEU A 83 -7.87 -10.05 22.24
CA LEU A 83 -9.10 -10.50 21.58
C LEU A 83 -8.79 -11.14 20.23
N LEU A 84 -7.88 -10.55 19.48
CA LEU A 84 -7.42 -11.07 18.21
C LEU A 84 -6.71 -12.42 18.40
N ALA A 85 -5.84 -12.55 19.40
CA ALA A 85 -5.16 -13.81 19.71
C ALA A 85 -6.16 -14.93 20.03
N LEU A 86 -7.18 -14.65 20.87
CA LEU A 86 -8.23 -15.59 21.18
C LEU A 86 -9.06 -15.99 19.96
N ALA A 87 -9.39 -15.01 19.08
CA ALA A 87 -10.17 -15.26 17.87
C ALA A 87 -9.42 -16.12 16.83
N LEU A 88 -8.10 -16.19 16.92
CA LEU A 88 -7.22 -16.92 15.99
C LEU A 88 -6.70 -18.24 16.55
N GLU A 89 -7.10 -18.64 17.77
CA GLU A 89 -6.70 -19.94 18.35
C GLU A 89 -7.08 -21.09 17.42
N GLY A 90 -6.14 -22.03 17.25
CA GLY A 90 -6.31 -23.20 16.38
C GLY A 90 -6.21 -22.93 14.87
N THR A 91 -5.88 -21.69 14.46
CA THR A 91 -5.64 -21.33 13.05
C THR A 91 -4.14 -21.27 12.72
N CYS A 92 -3.79 -21.09 11.43
CA CYS A 92 -2.42 -20.87 11.00
C CYS A 92 -1.94 -19.40 11.18
N ALA A 93 -2.74 -18.55 11.82
CA ALA A 93 -2.41 -17.14 12.03
C ALA A 93 -1.72 -16.92 13.39
N ARG A 94 -0.75 -15.98 13.40
CA ARG A 94 -0.13 -15.48 14.63
C ARG A 94 -0.28 -13.97 14.72
N VAL A 95 -0.50 -13.47 15.91
CA VAL A 95 -0.59 -12.03 16.18
C VAL A 95 0.79 -11.46 16.46
N LEU A 96 1.04 -10.27 15.92
CA LEU A 96 2.21 -9.45 16.22
C LEU A 96 1.73 -8.08 16.71
N GLU A 97 1.94 -7.79 18.00
CA GLU A 97 1.75 -6.45 18.54
C GLU A 97 2.86 -5.53 18.02
N ALA A 98 2.56 -4.70 17.04
CA ALA A 98 3.51 -3.77 16.46
C ALA A 98 2.81 -2.63 15.71
N ASP A 99 3.52 -1.51 15.55
CA ASP A 99 3.13 -0.49 14.57
C ASP A 99 3.70 -0.88 13.19
N ALA A 100 2.81 -1.03 12.21
CA ALA A 100 3.21 -1.43 10.86
C ALA A 100 4.13 -0.42 10.16
N GLN A 101 4.17 0.84 10.63
CA GLN A 101 5.10 1.85 10.11
C GLN A 101 6.57 1.59 10.50
N SER A 102 6.80 0.89 11.62
CA SER A 102 8.11 0.55 12.14
C SER A 102 8.44 -0.93 12.05
N ALA A 103 7.47 -1.79 11.70
CA ALA A 103 7.68 -3.21 11.54
C ALA A 103 8.58 -3.51 10.34
N ASP A 104 9.50 -4.45 10.49
CA ASP A 104 10.31 -4.97 9.38
C ASP A 104 9.46 -5.90 8.50
N LEU A 105 8.73 -5.30 7.54
CA LEU A 105 7.89 -6.05 6.61
C LEU A 105 8.71 -7.05 5.77
N GLY A 106 9.97 -6.73 5.45
CA GLY A 106 10.86 -7.61 4.72
C GLY A 106 11.15 -8.90 5.48
N ALA A 107 11.50 -8.78 6.77
CA ALA A 107 11.71 -9.94 7.64
C ALA A 107 10.44 -10.77 7.83
N LEU A 108 9.26 -10.12 7.93
CA LEU A 108 7.96 -10.80 8.11
C LEU A 108 7.54 -11.56 6.85
N LEU A 109 7.77 -11.00 5.67
CA LEU A 109 7.49 -11.63 4.39
C LEU A 109 8.48 -12.76 4.09
N GLY A 110 9.75 -12.59 4.50
CA GLY A 110 10.84 -13.51 4.19
C GLY A 110 11.28 -13.45 2.72
N GLU A 111 12.17 -14.38 2.33
CA GLU A 111 12.66 -14.42 0.96
C GLU A 111 11.61 -14.94 -0.02
N PRO A 112 11.64 -14.46 -1.30
CA PRO A 112 10.72 -14.93 -2.34
C PRO A 112 10.86 -16.46 -2.55
N ASP A 113 9.69 -17.11 -2.69
CA ASP A 113 9.61 -18.53 -3.04
C ASP A 113 8.42 -18.73 -3.97
N PRO A 114 8.62 -19.15 -5.22
CA PRO A 114 7.52 -19.35 -6.18
C PRO A 114 6.48 -20.39 -5.71
N ARG A 115 6.87 -21.32 -4.83
CA ARG A 115 5.95 -22.32 -4.27
C ARG A 115 5.13 -21.80 -3.10
N SER A 116 5.53 -20.66 -2.55
CA SER A 116 4.91 -20.04 -1.38
C SER A 116 4.74 -18.52 -1.60
N PRO A 117 3.72 -18.09 -2.35
CA PRO A 117 3.49 -16.68 -2.67
C PRO A 117 3.47 -15.79 -1.41
N ARG A 118 4.12 -14.64 -1.48
CA ARG A 118 4.15 -13.63 -0.41
C ARG A 118 3.11 -12.57 -0.68
N VAL A 119 2.22 -12.36 0.26
CA VAL A 119 1.10 -11.43 0.14
C VAL A 119 1.13 -10.44 1.30
N LEU A 120 1.04 -9.16 0.98
CA LEU A 120 0.85 -8.09 1.95
C LEU A 120 -0.58 -7.56 1.82
N CYS A 121 -1.32 -7.43 2.91
CA CYS A 121 -2.68 -6.93 2.82
C CYS A 121 -3.10 -6.13 4.05
N GLY A 122 -4.28 -5.52 3.97
CA GLY A 122 -4.91 -4.88 5.12
C GLY A 122 -5.96 -3.84 4.76
N ASN A 123 -6.78 -3.51 5.77
CA ASN A 123 -7.62 -2.32 5.76
C ASN A 123 -6.80 -1.15 6.32
N LEU A 124 -6.17 -0.37 5.44
CA LEU A 124 -5.18 0.62 5.87
C LEU A 124 -5.82 1.83 6.56
N PRO A 125 -5.29 2.26 7.73
CA PRO A 125 -5.69 3.54 8.32
C PRO A 125 -5.45 4.69 7.35
N TYR A 126 -6.46 5.54 7.13
CA TYR A 126 -6.42 6.57 6.08
C TYR A 126 -5.27 7.58 6.26
N SER A 127 -4.94 7.91 7.50
CA SER A 127 -3.88 8.87 7.84
C SER A 127 -2.47 8.43 7.43
N ILE A 128 -2.22 7.13 7.34
CA ILE A 128 -0.90 6.56 7.06
C ILE A 128 -0.86 5.73 5.76
N THR A 129 -1.96 5.72 4.99
CA THR A 129 -2.08 4.96 3.74
C THR A 129 -0.89 5.21 2.79
N GLY A 130 -0.51 6.48 2.59
CA GLY A 130 0.60 6.82 1.68
C GLY A 130 1.95 6.24 2.13
N GLN A 131 2.21 6.21 3.42
CA GLN A 131 3.44 5.64 3.98
C GLN A 131 3.46 4.12 3.82
N LEU A 132 2.34 3.44 4.10
CA LEU A 132 2.23 1.98 3.98
C LEU A 132 2.29 1.52 2.51
N LEU A 133 1.71 2.28 1.57
CA LEU A 133 1.84 2.01 0.14
C LEU A 133 3.30 2.12 -0.34
N ARG A 134 4.05 3.09 0.18
CA ARG A 134 5.49 3.20 -0.11
C ARG A 134 6.28 2.06 0.51
N ALA A 135 6.01 1.70 1.76
CA ALA A 135 6.64 0.55 2.41
C ALA A 135 6.36 -0.75 1.62
N ALA A 136 5.16 -0.91 1.06
CA ALA A 136 4.87 -2.02 0.15
C ALA A 136 5.73 -1.95 -1.13
N GLY A 137 5.98 -0.75 -1.68
CA GLY A 137 6.86 -0.52 -2.83
C GLY A 137 8.28 -1.04 -2.60
N GLU A 138 8.82 -0.79 -1.42
CA GLU A 138 10.15 -1.28 -1.00
C GLU A 138 10.21 -2.81 -0.93
N GLN A 139 9.07 -3.48 -0.74
CA GLN A 139 8.97 -4.94 -0.69
C GLN A 139 8.52 -5.58 -2.01
N ALA A 140 8.32 -4.80 -3.09
CA ALA A 140 7.77 -5.30 -4.36
C ALA A 140 8.52 -6.53 -4.90
N GLY A 141 9.85 -6.57 -4.77
CA GLY A 141 10.66 -7.70 -5.20
C GLY A 141 10.40 -9.00 -4.43
N ARG A 142 9.82 -8.92 -3.23
CA ARG A 142 9.47 -10.07 -2.38
C ARG A 142 8.04 -10.53 -2.56
N LEU A 143 7.16 -9.65 -3.03
CA LEU A 143 5.72 -9.87 -3.10
C LEU A 143 5.30 -10.58 -4.38
N GLU A 144 4.28 -11.43 -4.29
CA GLU A 144 3.46 -11.85 -5.41
C GLU A 144 2.37 -10.83 -5.70
N ARG A 145 1.76 -10.29 -4.63
CA ARG A 145 0.78 -9.18 -4.70
C ARG A 145 0.66 -8.46 -3.36
N ALA A 146 0.12 -7.24 -3.40
CA ALA A 146 -0.42 -6.60 -2.21
C ALA A 146 -1.89 -6.22 -2.44
N VAL A 147 -2.75 -6.44 -1.44
CA VAL A 147 -4.19 -6.15 -1.52
C VAL A 147 -4.59 -5.23 -0.38
N PHE A 148 -4.96 -4.01 -0.70
CA PHE A 148 -5.29 -3.01 0.32
C PHE A 148 -6.67 -2.43 0.13
N MET A 149 -7.36 -2.22 1.24
CA MET A 149 -8.54 -1.38 1.30
C MET A 149 -8.12 0.03 1.74
N ILE A 150 -8.44 1.02 0.92
CA ILE A 150 -8.04 2.42 1.04
C ILE A 150 -9.21 3.33 0.68
N GLN A 151 -9.09 4.64 0.92
CA GLN A 151 -10.08 5.62 0.45
C GLN A 151 -10.21 5.57 -1.07
N ASP A 152 -11.44 5.67 -1.58
CA ASP A 152 -11.73 5.62 -3.02
C ASP A 152 -11.00 6.72 -3.81
N GLU A 153 -10.87 7.92 -3.23
CA GLU A 153 -10.09 9.01 -3.83
C GLU A 153 -8.63 8.62 -4.04
N VAL A 154 -8.01 7.95 -3.04
CA VAL A 154 -6.62 7.50 -3.16
C VAL A 154 -6.51 6.43 -4.25
N ALA A 155 -7.47 5.49 -4.31
CA ALA A 155 -7.50 4.47 -5.36
C ALA A 155 -7.63 5.10 -6.77
N GLN A 156 -8.47 6.14 -6.93
CA GLN A 156 -8.59 6.90 -8.17
C GLN A 156 -7.28 7.59 -8.54
N ARG A 157 -6.58 8.18 -7.56
CA ARG A 157 -5.27 8.82 -7.80
C ARG A 157 -4.22 7.81 -8.26
N LEU A 158 -4.18 6.61 -7.68
CA LEU A 158 -3.24 5.56 -8.10
C LEU A 158 -3.52 5.05 -9.51
N ALA A 159 -4.78 5.09 -9.97
CA ALA A 159 -5.18 4.71 -11.32
C ALA A 159 -5.06 5.86 -12.35
N ALA A 160 -4.71 7.07 -11.91
CA ALA A 160 -4.64 8.25 -12.77
C ALA A 160 -3.53 8.13 -13.82
N SER A 161 -3.72 8.84 -14.96
CA SER A 161 -2.71 8.98 -16.02
C SER A 161 -1.96 10.32 -15.90
N PRO A 162 -0.72 10.40 -16.39
CA PRO A 162 0.00 11.66 -16.52
C PRO A 162 -0.82 12.74 -17.21
N GLY A 163 -0.63 13.99 -16.83
CA GLY A 163 -1.39 15.14 -17.35
C GLY A 163 -2.74 15.38 -16.68
N THR A 164 -3.19 14.48 -15.79
CA THR A 164 -4.43 14.67 -15.05
C THR A 164 -4.22 15.30 -13.68
N LYS A 165 -5.24 15.98 -13.14
CA LYS A 165 -5.20 16.58 -11.79
C LYS A 165 -4.95 15.54 -10.69
N ALA A 166 -5.37 14.31 -10.90
CA ALA A 166 -5.24 13.22 -9.95
C ALA A 166 -3.83 12.60 -9.92
N TRP A 167 -3.04 12.77 -11.00
CA TRP A 167 -1.65 12.30 -11.06
C TRP A 167 -0.78 13.01 -10.02
N GLY A 168 -0.04 12.25 -9.22
CA GLY A 168 0.74 12.80 -8.11
C GLY A 168 1.93 11.93 -7.71
N GLY A 169 2.77 12.46 -6.81
CA GLY A 169 4.00 11.77 -6.38
C GLY A 169 3.75 10.37 -5.83
N LEU A 170 2.68 10.16 -5.03
CA LEU A 170 2.32 8.82 -4.55
C LEU A 170 2.03 7.86 -5.69
N THR A 171 1.33 8.32 -6.74
CA THR A 171 1.05 7.52 -7.93
C THR A 171 2.33 7.11 -8.64
N VAL A 172 3.28 8.04 -8.80
CA VAL A 172 4.59 7.77 -9.41
C VAL A 172 5.35 6.71 -8.59
N PHE A 173 5.42 6.86 -7.27
CA PHE A 173 6.10 5.89 -6.40
C PHE A 173 5.48 4.49 -6.48
N VAL A 174 4.16 4.38 -6.36
CA VAL A 174 3.49 3.08 -6.41
C VAL A 174 3.63 2.45 -7.80
N ARG A 175 3.41 3.22 -8.86
CA ARG A 175 3.49 2.71 -10.24
C ARG A 175 4.90 2.47 -10.73
N ALA A 176 5.92 2.94 -10.02
CA ALA A 176 7.30 2.56 -10.29
C ALA A 176 7.52 1.04 -10.10
N ALA A 177 6.88 0.45 -9.10
CA ALA A 177 7.07 -0.94 -8.73
C ALA A 177 5.87 -1.85 -9.07
N PHE A 178 4.65 -1.29 -9.22
CA PHE A 178 3.42 -2.08 -9.34
C PHE A 178 2.56 -1.68 -10.55
N ASP A 179 1.84 -2.68 -11.05
CA ASP A 179 0.58 -2.47 -11.75
C ASP A 179 -0.56 -2.36 -10.71
N VAL A 180 -1.51 -1.43 -10.93
CA VAL A 180 -2.58 -1.14 -9.97
C VAL A 180 -3.91 -1.55 -10.56
N ARG A 181 -4.61 -2.46 -9.90
CA ARG A 181 -5.92 -2.95 -10.30
C ARG A 181 -6.94 -2.64 -9.22
N ARG A 182 -8.12 -2.22 -9.62
CA ARG A 182 -9.24 -2.05 -8.71
C ARG A 182 -10.01 -3.37 -8.63
N VAL A 183 -10.21 -3.88 -7.41
CA VAL A 183 -10.95 -5.12 -7.15
C VAL A 183 -12.43 -4.82 -6.95
N LEU A 184 -12.76 -3.95 -5.98
CA LEU A 184 -14.14 -3.58 -5.65
C LEU A 184 -14.23 -2.24 -4.92
N ARG A 185 -15.46 -1.74 -4.73
CA ARG A 185 -15.78 -0.60 -3.85
C ARG A 185 -16.47 -1.09 -2.58
N ALA A 186 -16.17 -0.41 -1.46
CA ALA A 186 -16.76 -0.66 -0.16
C ALA A 186 -17.46 0.61 0.35
N PRO A 187 -18.81 0.64 0.42
CA PRO A 187 -19.53 1.79 0.92
C PRO A 187 -19.33 1.98 2.43
N PRO A 188 -19.59 3.18 2.99
CA PRO A 188 -19.44 3.43 4.43
C PRO A 188 -20.17 2.42 5.34
N GLY A 189 -21.34 1.94 4.93
CA GLY A 189 -22.10 0.94 5.68
C GLY A 189 -21.43 -0.44 5.80
N ALA A 190 -20.34 -0.68 5.06
CA ALA A 190 -19.54 -1.89 5.21
C ALA A 190 -18.67 -1.90 6.47
N PHE A 191 -18.63 -0.80 7.24
CA PHE A 191 -17.72 -0.60 8.37
C PHE A 191 -18.45 -0.21 9.65
N HIS A 192 -17.78 -0.45 10.78
CA HIS A 192 -18.19 0.07 12.09
C HIS A 192 -16.98 0.68 12.83
N PRO A 193 -17.06 1.98 13.22
CA PRO A 193 -18.02 2.96 12.76
C PRO A 193 -17.90 3.20 11.25
N PRO A 194 -18.96 3.69 10.59
CA PRO A 194 -18.88 4.02 9.17
C PRO A 194 -17.93 5.20 8.95
N PRO A 195 -16.99 5.11 7.97
CA PRO A 195 -16.17 6.24 7.56
C PRO A 195 -17.01 7.29 6.81
N GLU A 196 -16.50 8.51 6.70
CA GLU A 196 -17.16 9.61 5.98
C GLU A 196 -17.15 9.42 4.45
N VAL A 197 -16.25 8.57 3.95
CA VAL A 197 -16.01 8.39 2.52
C VAL A 197 -16.08 6.92 2.11
N THR A 198 -16.40 6.67 0.85
CA THR A 198 -16.32 5.34 0.25
C THR A 198 -14.87 4.86 0.21
N SER A 199 -14.66 3.57 0.45
CA SER A 199 -13.39 2.87 0.28
C SER A 199 -13.36 2.08 -1.02
N ALA A 200 -12.16 1.71 -1.44
CA ALA A 200 -11.93 0.78 -2.54
C ALA A 200 -10.89 -0.26 -2.14
N VAL A 201 -11.04 -1.47 -2.64
CA VAL A 201 -10.01 -2.50 -2.58
C VAL A 201 -9.21 -2.43 -3.87
N ILE A 202 -7.90 -2.32 -3.73
CA ILE A 202 -6.93 -2.36 -4.82
C ILE A 202 -6.03 -3.57 -4.68
N GLU A 203 -5.62 -4.10 -5.82
CA GLU A 203 -4.54 -5.07 -5.94
C GLU A 203 -3.34 -4.39 -6.59
N LEU A 204 -2.17 -4.55 -5.99
CA LEU A 204 -0.88 -4.12 -6.49
C LEU A 204 -0.10 -5.35 -6.93
N VAL A 205 0.14 -5.48 -8.23
CA VAL A 205 0.90 -6.59 -8.82
C VAL A 205 2.31 -6.10 -9.14
N PRO A 206 3.36 -6.69 -8.53
CA PRO A 206 4.73 -6.27 -8.78
C PRO A 206 5.13 -6.42 -10.24
N LEU A 207 5.77 -5.39 -10.77
CA LEU A 207 6.34 -5.39 -12.11
C LEU A 207 7.73 -6.04 -12.10
N ARG A 208 8.02 -6.85 -13.08
CA ARG A 208 9.30 -7.55 -13.23
C ARG A 208 9.79 -7.45 -14.68
N PRO A 209 10.68 -6.50 -15.02
CA PRO A 209 11.32 -5.51 -14.15
C PRO A 209 10.39 -4.36 -13.72
N PRO A 210 10.72 -3.62 -12.65
CA PRO A 210 10.01 -2.40 -12.28
C PRO A 210 10.21 -1.30 -13.33
N ARG A 211 9.28 -0.33 -13.43
CA ARG A 211 9.40 0.85 -14.33
C ARG A 211 10.52 1.79 -13.89
N ALA A 212 10.76 1.86 -12.59
CA ALA A 212 11.85 2.64 -12.01
C ALA A 212 12.39 1.97 -10.75
N ARG A 213 13.71 2.09 -10.53
CA ARG A 213 14.32 1.79 -9.24
C ARG A 213 14.12 3.00 -8.32
N GLU A 214 13.61 2.77 -7.12
CA GLU A 214 13.41 3.84 -6.13
C GLU A 214 14.73 4.22 -5.45
N THR A 215 15.64 4.85 -6.20
CA THR A 215 16.89 5.44 -5.67
C THR A 215 16.57 6.73 -4.91
N GLU A 216 17.52 7.21 -4.08
CA GLU A 216 17.34 8.50 -3.39
C GLU A 216 17.18 9.65 -4.40
N ARG A 217 17.90 9.62 -5.51
CA ARG A 217 17.78 10.61 -6.58
C ARG A 217 16.37 10.63 -7.20
N PHE A 218 15.83 9.44 -7.50
CA PHE A 218 14.44 9.30 -7.98
C PHE A 218 13.44 9.88 -6.97
N ARG A 219 13.62 9.57 -5.68
CA ARG A 219 12.77 10.11 -4.61
C ARG A 219 12.79 11.63 -4.54
N VAL A 220 13.97 12.21 -4.62
CA VAL A 220 14.15 13.67 -4.59
C VAL A 220 13.51 14.33 -5.80
N LEU A 221 13.74 13.81 -7.01
CA LEU A 221 13.15 14.34 -8.25
C LEU A 221 11.64 14.33 -8.21
N VAL A 222 11.05 13.20 -7.84
CA VAL A 222 9.57 13.07 -7.72
C VAL A 222 9.05 14.04 -6.67
N ARG A 223 9.63 14.07 -5.47
CA ARG A 223 9.20 14.95 -4.39
C ARG A 223 9.21 16.41 -4.81
N ARG A 224 10.34 16.91 -5.34
CA ARG A 224 10.51 18.30 -5.78
C ARG A 224 9.51 18.68 -6.86
N ALA A 225 9.27 17.79 -7.83
CA ALA A 225 8.33 18.04 -8.92
C ALA A 225 6.89 18.23 -8.43
N PHE A 226 6.46 17.48 -7.39
CA PHE A 226 5.10 17.54 -6.86
C PHE A 226 4.90 18.51 -5.69
N GLU A 227 5.93 18.86 -4.93
CA GLU A 227 5.89 19.97 -3.95
C GLU A 227 5.75 21.32 -4.67
N ALA A 228 6.38 21.46 -5.81
CA ALA A 228 6.32 22.66 -6.64
C ALA A 228 5.37 22.51 -7.84
N ARG A 229 4.20 21.90 -7.66
CA ARG A 229 3.28 21.45 -8.73
C ARG A 229 2.95 22.49 -9.81
N ARG A 230 2.90 23.79 -9.44
CA ARG A 230 2.62 24.88 -10.39
C ARG A 230 3.86 25.39 -11.12
N LYS A 231 5.06 24.99 -10.70
CA LYS A 231 6.33 25.40 -11.32
C LYS A 231 6.73 24.44 -12.44
N THR A 232 7.53 24.93 -13.38
CA THR A 232 8.22 24.08 -14.35
C THR A 232 9.28 23.23 -13.66
N LEU A 233 9.68 22.12 -14.28
CA LEU A 233 10.72 21.23 -13.75
C LEU A 233 12.07 21.97 -13.62
N ARG A 234 12.38 22.93 -14.49
CA ARG A 234 13.54 23.80 -14.37
C ARG A 234 13.61 24.45 -12.98
N ASN A 235 12.50 24.98 -12.51
CA ASN A 235 12.41 25.63 -11.20
C ASN A 235 12.28 24.63 -10.05
N ALA A 236 11.57 23.53 -10.27
CA ALA A 236 11.37 22.50 -9.24
C ALA A 236 12.68 21.74 -8.94
N TRP A 237 13.49 21.50 -9.96
CA TRP A 237 14.74 20.75 -9.87
C TRP A 237 16.00 21.64 -9.76
N ALA A 238 15.83 22.96 -9.66
CA ALA A 238 16.94 23.87 -9.44
C ALA A 238 17.78 23.44 -8.22
N GLY A 239 19.10 23.38 -8.38
CA GLY A 239 20.04 22.96 -7.34
C GLY A 239 20.15 21.43 -7.15
N LEU A 240 19.59 20.62 -8.04
CA LEU A 240 19.83 19.16 -8.05
C LEU A 240 21.03 18.73 -8.91
N ALA A 241 21.55 19.62 -9.72
CA ALA A 241 22.82 19.50 -10.45
C ALA A 241 23.78 20.61 -10.00
N THR A 242 25.05 20.52 -10.39
CA THR A 242 26.09 21.52 -10.07
C THR A 242 25.74 22.93 -10.57
N ASP A 243 25.13 23.01 -11.74
CA ASP A 243 24.66 24.24 -12.35
C ASP A 243 23.47 24.02 -13.31
N ALA A 244 22.98 25.09 -13.90
CA ALA A 244 21.82 25.02 -14.82
C ALA A 244 22.14 24.30 -16.13
N ALA A 245 23.40 24.38 -16.62
CA ALA A 245 23.82 23.72 -17.84
C ALA A 245 23.89 22.20 -17.64
N SER A 246 24.42 21.73 -16.52
CA SER A 246 24.44 20.32 -16.12
C SER A 246 23.03 19.74 -15.96
N LEU A 247 22.10 20.51 -15.37
CA LEU A 247 20.70 20.12 -15.28
C LEU A 247 20.05 19.99 -16.67
N GLN A 248 20.34 20.96 -17.57
CA GLN A 248 19.82 20.91 -18.94
C GLN A 248 20.40 19.72 -19.71
N HIS A 249 21.70 19.47 -19.60
CA HIS A 249 22.34 18.32 -20.22
C HIS A 249 21.74 16.99 -19.79
N ALA A 250 21.54 16.78 -18.48
CA ALA A 250 20.89 15.59 -17.95
C ALA A 250 19.44 15.45 -18.46
N ALA A 251 18.71 16.55 -18.55
CA ALA A 251 17.34 16.55 -19.08
C ALA A 251 17.30 16.19 -20.57
N ASP A 252 18.24 16.69 -21.37
CA ASP A 252 18.36 16.36 -22.80
C ASP A 252 18.67 14.88 -22.98
N GLN A 253 19.59 14.32 -22.19
CA GLN A 253 19.90 12.87 -22.18
C GLN A 253 18.68 12.02 -21.78
N ALA A 254 17.91 12.48 -20.79
CA ALA A 254 16.72 11.78 -20.32
C ALA A 254 15.51 11.93 -21.26
N GLY A 255 15.57 12.83 -22.26
CA GLY A 255 14.45 13.19 -23.11
C GLY A 255 13.32 13.88 -22.33
N VAL A 256 13.68 14.74 -21.35
CA VAL A 256 12.75 15.45 -20.48
C VAL A 256 12.82 16.95 -20.75
N SER A 257 11.68 17.57 -21.06
CA SER A 257 11.61 19.03 -21.14
C SER A 257 11.57 19.66 -19.75
N LEU A 258 12.54 20.51 -19.44
CA LEU A 258 12.54 21.27 -18.18
C LEU A 258 11.44 22.34 -18.10
N ASP A 259 10.81 22.69 -19.21
CA ASP A 259 9.68 23.63 -19.25
C ASP A 259 8.34 22.93 -18.97
N ALA A 260 8.32 21.59 -18.94
CA ALA A 260 7.19 20.78 -18.51
C ALA A 260 6.94 20.91 -16.99
N ARG A 261 5.79 20.40 -16.54
CA ARG A 261 5.47 20.26 -15.11
C ARG A 261 5.54 18.80 -14.71
N GLY A 262 5.84 18.53 -13.43
CA GLY A 262 5.96 17.16 -12.91
C GLY A 262 4.72 16.28 -13.13
N GLU A 263 3.54 16.89 -13.16
CA GLU A 263 2.28 16.15 -13.40
C GLU A 263 2.13 15.61 -14.83
N THR A 264 2.94 16.09 -15.79
CA THR A 264 2.89 15.60 -17.18
C THR A 264 3.88 14.46 -17.45
N LEU A 265 4.79 14.18 -16.52
CA LEU A 265 5.80 13.15 -16.70
C LEU A 265 5.29 11.76 -16.32
N GLU A 266 5.64 10.78 -17.15
CA GLU A 266 5.50 9.36 -16.84
C GLU A 266 6.59 8.89 -15.85
N VAL A 267 6.37 7.73 -15.22
CA VAL A 267 7.31 7.15 -14.26
C VAL A 267 8.70 6.96 -14.86
N GLU A 268 8.76 6.45 -16.07
CA GLU A 268 9.98 6.16 -16.82
C GLU A 268 10.80 7.42 -17.11
N ALA A 269 10.14 8.58 -17.27
CA ALA A 269 10.83 9.86 -17.47
C ALA A 269 11.55 10.32 -16.20
N PHE A 270 10.93 10.13 -15.02
CA PHE A 270 11.60 10.34 -13.74
C PHE A 270 12.80 9.40 -13.55
N ALA A 271 12.66 8.12 -13.97
CA ALA A 271 13.73 7.13 -13.88
C ALA A 271 14.93 7.54 -14.73
N ARG A 272 14.73 7.84 -16.03
CA ARG A 272 15.80 8.30 -16.93
C ARG A 272 16.48 9.56 -16.41
N MET A 273 15.71 10.51 -15.88
CA MET A 273 16.28 11.74 -15.30
C MET A 273 17.12 11.45 -14.04
N ALA A 274 16.71 10.49 -13.22
CA ALA A 274 17.48 10.07 -12.05
C ALA A 274 18.82 9.43 -12.47
N GLU A 275 18.81 8.59 -13.50
CA GLU A 275 20.00 7.97 -14.07
C GLU A 275 20.94 8.99 -14.71
N ALA A 276 20.41 9.95 -15.48
CA ALA A 276 21.21 11.00 -16.14
C ALA A 276 21.90 11.95 -15.15
N LEU A 277 21.31 12.15 -13.96
CA LEU A 277 21.92 12.94 -12.89
C LEU A 277 22.93 12.17 -12.03
N ASP A 278 22.97 10.86 -12.09
CA ASP A 278 23.91 10.00 -11.34
C ASP A 278 25.23 9.77 -12.12
N VAL A 279 25.31 10.17 -13.38
CA VAL A 279 26.55 10.09 -14.15
C VAL A 279 27.49 11.23 -13.68
N PRO A 280 28.73 10.93 -13.20
CA PRO A 280 29.69 11.94 -12.76
C PRO A 280 30.19 12.83 -13.89
#